data_1c0a348ec3abaca4e1c0cc71a6cc93b1
#
_entry.id   1c0a348ec3abaca4e1c0cc71a6cc93b1
#
_cell.length_a   1.000
_cell.length_b   1.000
_cell.length_c   1.000
_cell.angle_alpha   90.00
_cell.angle_beta   90.00
_cell.angle_gamma   90.00
#
_symmetry.space_group_name_H-M   'P 1'
#
loop_
_entity.id
_entity.type
_entity.pdbx_description
1 polymer ?
#
loop_
_entity_poly.entity_id
_entity_poly.type
_entity_poly.pdbx_seq_one_letter_code
_entity_poly.pdbx_strand_id
1 'polypeptide(L)'
;MAPHSSARFLAVVAGLLILAGCTIQTPNTATPSGTAQPGALVGTWVLDQRFDSPEQPYVSFVQDNTWSASDGCNRVQGTWELGADGSLTTTSGPQTMMACDGAQLPLAVSRGTRVEVDGDTLVIHSSFDSTETTLVRSTDSTVGPQGRPIGYWVESNTPTAPFLSIQADGRYSGNDGCNVLTGSWEQADDEAILLRPGAMTLMACEGVDQWLNQAVQGRVRAGVMTLQSADGAVLGQLTAR
;
A
#
# COMPACT_ATOMS: atom_id res chain seq x y z
N MET A 1 76.73 -61.84 36.68
CA MET A 1 77.48 -61.75 35.42
C MET A 1 76.60 -61.18 34.36
N ALA A 2 76.80 -59.92 33.98
CA ALA A 2 76.11 -59.25 32.88
C ALA A 2 76.80 -59.61 31.58
N PRO A 3 76.11 -59.47 30.48
CA PRO A 3 76.62 -58.42 29.58
C PRO A 3 75.48 -57.46 29.05
N HIS A 4 75.98 -56.32 28.83
CA HIS A 4 75.27 -55.17 28.21
C HIS A 4 74.96 -55.38 26.72
N SER A 5 73.76 -54.96 26.32
CA SER A 5 73.50 -54.78 24.90
C SER A 5 72.98 -53.36 24.65
N SER A 6 73.75 -52.62 23.90
CA SER A 6 73.51 -51.23 23.53
C SER A 6 72.59 -51.17 22.31
N ALA A 7 71.41 -50.63 22.45
CA ALA A 7 70.52 -50.31 21.34
C ALA A 7 70.75 -48.84 20.91
N ARG A 8 71.16 -48.67 19.66
CA ARG A 8 71.31 -47.36 18.98
C ARG A 8 69.94 -46.88 18.53
N PHE A 9 69.48 -45.77 19.07
CA PHE A 9 68.29 -45.11 18.54
C PHE A 9 68.69 -44.20 17.36
N LEU A 10 68.13 -44.46 16.20
CA LEU A 10 68.14 -43.55 15.07
C LEU A 10 67.05 -42.50 15.30
N ALA A 11 67.43 -41.23 15.41
CA ALA A 11 66.50 -40.12 15.38
C ALA A 11 66.12 -39.77 13.95
N VAL A 12 64.87 -39.98 13.58
CA VAL A 12 64.33 -39.52 12.33
C VAL A 12 63.77 -38.11 12.57
N VAL A 13 64.40 -37.10 11.99
CA VAL A 13 63.89 -35.72 12.01
C VAL A 13 62.87 -35.61 10.89
N ALA A 14 61.58 -35.58 11.29
CA ALA A 14 60.50 -35.26 10.36
C ALA A 14 60.40 -33.72 10.22
N GLY A 15 60.82 -33.21 9.10
CA GLY A 15 60.67 -31.80 8.73
C GLY A 15 59.22 -31.45 8.50
N LEU A 16 58.62 -30.58 9.33
CA LEU A 16 57.30 -30.04 9.17
C LEU A 16 57.37 -28.89 8.15
N LEU A 17 56.95 -29.11 6.94
CA LEU A 17 56.74 -28.06 5.93
C LEU A 17 55.44 -27.30 6.28
N ILE A 18 55.55 -26.12 6.84
CA ILE A 18 54.46 -25.20 7.05
C ILE A 18 54.18 -24.52 5.69
N LEU A 19 53.12 -24.97 4.98
CA LEU A 19 52.59 -24.30 3.83
C LEU A 19 51.76 -23.09 4.35
N ALA A 20 52.33 -21.89 4.29
CA ALA A 20 51.60 -20.65 4.50
C ALA A 20 50.62 -20.47 3.32
N GLY A 21 49.39 -20.94 3.52
CA GLY A 21 48.28 -20.67 2.63
C GLY A 21 47.89 -19.19 2.75
N CYS A 22 48.28 -18.37 1.75
CA CYS A 22 47.64 -17.05 1.58
C CYS A 22 46.17 -17.30 1.22
N THR A 23 45.29 -17.12 2.19
CA THR A 23 43.84 -16.95 1.92
C THR A 23 43.70 -15.61 1.20
N ILE A 24 43.48 -15.63 -0.09
CA ILE A 24 43.02 -14.50 -0.86
C ILE A 24 41.58 -14.26 -0.37
N GLN A 25 41.42 -13.29 0.54
CA GLN A 25 40.08 -12.73 0.81
C GLN A 25 39.64 -12.04 -0.47
N THR A 26 38.76 -12.69 -1.19
CA THR A 26 37.98 -12.02 -2.24
C THR A 26 37.25 -10.86 -1.56
N PRO A 27 37.36 -9.63 -2.08
CA PRO A 27 36.54 -8.55 -1.58
C PRO A 27 35.09 -9.01 -1.67
N ASN A 28 34.36 -8.92 -0.55
CA ASN A 28 32.91 -9.04 -0.54
C ASN A 28 32.39 -7.99 -1.52
N THR A 29 32.18 -8.41 -2.76
CA THR A 29 31.40 -7.63 -3.70
C THR A 29 30.00 -7.59 -3.07
N ALA A 30 29.61 -6.44 -2.52
CA ALA A 30 28.25 -6.21 -2.10
C ALA A 30 27.37 -6.65 -3.28
N THR A 31 26.55 -7.67 -3.04
CA THR A 31 25.55 -8.10 -4.01
C THR A 31 24.75 -6.85 -4.36
N PRO A 32 24.61 -6.47 -5.63
CA PRO A 32 23.80 -5.31 -5.97
C PRO A 32 22.42 -5.53 -5.36
N SER A 33 21.92 -4.51 -4.65
CA SER A 33 20.60 -4.46 -4.04
C SER A 33 19.61 -5.07 -5.01
N GLY A 34 18.92 -6.12 -4.54
CA GLY A 34 18.17 -7.00 -5.43
C GLY A 34 17.12 -6.22 -6.19
N THR A 35 17.10 -6.42 -7.50
CA THR A 35 16.05 -5.94 -8.38
C THR A 35 14.71 -6.37 -7.78
N ALA A 36 13.80 -5.42 -7.52
CA ALA A 36 12.53 -5.72 -6.86
C ALA A 36 11.76 -6.77 -7.65
N GLN A 37 11.33 -7.82 -6.96
CA GLN A 37 10.41 -8.80 -7.54
C GLN A 37 8.97 -8.32 -7.30
N PRO A 38 8.00 -8.58 -8.20
CA PRO A 38 6.63 -8.14 -8.02
C PRO A 38 6.04 -8.51 -6.66
N GLY A 39 6.30 -9.74 -6.19
CA GLY A 39 5.83 -10.19 -4.88
C GLY A 39 6.45 -9.44 -3.69
N ALA A 40 7.67 -8.91 -3.82
CA ALA A 40 8.31 -8.12 -2.78
C ALA A 40 7.73 -6.70 -2.71
N LEU A 41 7.26 -6.15 -3.85
CA LEU A 41 6.65 -4.83 -3.91
C LEU A 41 5.22 -4.82 -3.32
N VAL A 42 4.48 -5.93 -3.46
CA VAL A 42 3.11 -6.05 -2.95
C VAL A 42 3.06 -5.81 -1.44
N GLY A 43 2.16 -4.93 -1.02
CA GLY A 43 1.94 -4.55 0.38
C GLY A 43 1.67 -3.06 0.55
N THR A 44 1.51 -2.64 1.79
CA THR A 44 1.32 -1.23 2.15
C THR A 44 2.62 -0.66 2.71
N TRP A 45 2.98 0.51 2.24
CA TRP A 45 4.21 1.21 2.53
C TRP A 45 3.93 2.60 3.05
N VAL A 46 4.66 3.05 4.06
CA VAL A 46 4.47 4.34 4.73
C VAL A 46 5.81 5.06 4.90
N LEU A 47 5.77 6.35 5.13
CA LEU A 47 6.92 7.09 5.62
C LEU A 47 7.18 6.74 7.09
N ASP A 48 8.46 6.67 7.48
CA ASP A 48 8.88 6.44 8.89
C ASP A 48 8.69 7.72 9.71
N GLN A 49 7.51 8.32 9.61
CA GLN A 49 7.08 9.45 10.43
C GLN A 49 5.56 9.51 10.47
N ARG A 50 5.00 10.15 11.50
CA ARG A 50 3.58 10.42 11.61
C ARG A 50 3.25 11.79 11.05
N PHE A 51 2.08 11.90 10.45
CA PHE A 51 1.53 13.14 9.92
C PHE A 51 0.31 13.56 10.74
N ASP A 52 0.14 14.86 10.92
CA ASP A 52 -1.09 15.45 11.48
C ASP A 52 -2.11 15.66 10.35
N SER A 53 -2.51 14.55 9.75
CA SER A 53 -3.45 14.47 8.64
C SER A 53 -4.57 13.48 9.00
N PRO A 54 -5.73 13.56 8.34
CA PRO A 54 -6.87 12.69 8.62
C PRO A 54 -6.57 11.20 8.55
N GLU A 55 -5.60 10.82 7.71
CA GLU A 55 -5.07 9.47 7.67
C GLU A 55 -3.55 9.48 7.52
N GLN A 56 -2.89 8.41 7.91
CA GLN A 56 -1.45 8.24 7.64
C GLN A 56 -1.23 8.13 6.13
N PRO A 57 -0.35 8.95 5.54
CA PRO A 57 0.02 8.81 4.14
C PRO A 57 0.57 7.41 3.84
N TYR A 58 0.17 6.82 2.73
CA TYR A 58 0.58 5.47 2.35
C TYR A 58 0.70 5.29 0.83
N VAL A 59 1.41 4.23 0.44
CA VAL A 59 1.36 3.62 -0.90
C VAL A 59 1.02 2.15 -0.72
N SER A 60 0.10 1.62 -1.50
CA SER A 60 -0.27 0.21 -1.50
C SER A 60 -0.18 -0.35 -2.92
N PHE A 61 0.58 -1.44 -3.08
CA PHE A 61 0.63 -2.22 -4.31
C PHE A 61 -0.06 -3.55 -4.09
N VAL A 62 -0.99 -3.93 -4.97
CA VAL A 62 -1.81 -5.13 -4.87
C VAL A 62 -1.41 -6.15 -5.94
N GLN A 63 -1.65 -7.45 -5.69
CA GLN A 63 -1.26 -8.54 -6.59
C GLN A 63 -1.97 -8.51 -7.95
N ASP A 64 -3.12 -7.84 -8.04
CA ASP A 64 -3.88 -7.65 -9.28
C ASP A 64 -3.34 -6.53 -10.18
N ASN A 65 -2.11 -6.06 -9.89
CA ASN A 65 -1.45 -4.97 -10.58
C ASN A 65 -2.14 -3.60 -10.40
N THR A 66 -2.95 -3.44 -9.36
CA THR A 66 -3.45 -2.13 -8.96
C THR A 66 -2.59 -1.51 -7.86
N TRP A 67 -2.53 -0.20 -7.83
CA TRP A 67 -1.94 0.56 -6.74
C TRP A 67 -2.86 1.66 -6.26
N SER A 68 -2.68 2.04 -5.02
CA SER A 68 -3.32 3.22 -4.45
C SER A 68 -2.34 3.96 -3.55
N ALA A 69 -2.48 5.26 -3.45
CA ALA A 69 -1.70 6.08 -2.54
C ALA A 69 -2.54 7.20 -1.96
N SER A 70 -2.19 7.60 -0.74
CA SER A 70 -2.76 8.75 -0.06
C SER A 70 -1.66 9.72 0.36
N ASP A 71 -1.92 11.01 0.23
CA ASP A 71 -1.10 12.06 0.82
C ASP A 71 -1.48 12.38 2.27
N GLY A 72 -2.49 11.68 2.82
CA GLY A 72 -3.09 11.92 4.12
C GLY A 72 -4.50 12.53 4.05
N CYS A 73 -4.91 13.05 2.89
CA CYS A 73 -6.20 13.66 2.64
C CYS A 73 -6.78 13.27 1.28
N ASN A 74 -5.91 13.17 0.30
CA ASN A 74 -6.27 12.87 -1.08
C ASN A 74 -5.77 11.50 -1.45
N ARG A 75 -6.54 10.79 -2.25
CA ARG A 75 -6.20 9.46 -2.75
C ARG A 75 -6.14 9.43 -4.26
N VAL A 76 -5.21 8.62 -4.76
CA VAL A 76 -5.07 8.26 -6.17
C VAL A 76 -4.99 6.76 -6.27
N GLN A 77 -5.52 6.23 -7.34
CA GLN A 77 -5.42 4.81 -7.70
C GLN A 77 -5.01 4.68 -9.16
N GLY A 78 -4.46 3.53 -9.50
CA GLY A 78 -4.08 3.22 -10.86
C GLY A 78 -3.59 1.80 -11.01
N THR A 79 -2.91 1.53 -12.10
CA THR A 79 -2.26 0.23 -12.36
C THR A 79 -0.76 0.37 -12.35
N TRP A 80 -0.06 -0.72 -12.08
CA TRP A 80 1.40 -0.77 -12.07
C TRP A 80 1.92 -2.01 -12.80
N GLU A 81 3.09 -1.85 -13.39
CA GLU A 81 3.88 -2.95 -13.96
C GLU A 81 5.32 -2.81 -13.50
N LEU A 82 5.95 -3.93 -13.17
CA LEU A 82 7.34 -3.99 -12.73
C LEU A 82 8.17 -4.81 -13.72
N GLY A 83 9.16 -4.17 -14.31
CA GLY A 83 10.15 -4.83 -15.16
C GLY A 83 11.17 -5.63 -14.34
N ALA A 84 11.79 -6.62 -14.98
CA ALA A 84 12.81 -7.47 -14.37
C ALA A 84 14.07 -6.68 -13.93
N ASP A 85 14.26 -5.49 -14.44
CA ASP A 85 15.34 -4.56 -14.11
C ASP A 85 14.97 -3.58 -12.98
N GLY A 86 13.77 -3.72 -12.40
CA GLY A 86 13.23 -2.81 -11.39
C GLY A 86 12.55 -1.55 -11.95
N SER A 87 12.41 -1.46 -13.28
CA SER A 87 11.65 -0.38 -13.90
C SER A 87 10.19 -0.44 -13.49
N LEU A 88 9.64 0.69 -13.05
CA LEU A 88 8.24 0.83 -12.66
C LEU A 88 7.50 1.65 -13.71
N THR A 89 6.38 1.12 -14.19
CA THR A 89 5.43 1.84 -15.04
C THR A 89 4.10 1.95 -14.31
N THR A 90 3.53 3.13 -14.21
CA THR A 90 2.25 3.35 -13.54
C THR A 90 1.28 4.12 -14.42
N THR A 91 -0.01 3.84 -14.25
CA THR A 91 -1.10 4.71 -14.69
C THR A 91 -1.75 5.33 -13.48
N SER A 92 -2.33 6.51 -13.61
CA SER A 92 -3.04 7.19 -12.53
C SER A 92 -4.45 7.53 -12.99
N GLY A 93 -5.41 7.23 -12.13
CA GLY A 93 -6.80 7.64 -12.27
C GLY A 93 -7.08 9.03 -11.71
N PRO A 94 -8.37 9.36 -11.53
CA PRO A 94 -8.78 10.60 -10.88
C PRO A 94 -8.22 10.73 -9.47
N GLN A 95 -7.94 11.95 -9.06
CA GLN A 95 -7.46 12.30 -7.72
C GLN A 95 -8.44 13.26 -7.06
N THR A 96 -8.69 13.09 -5.77
CA THR A 96 -9.30 14.13 -4.95
C THR A 96 -8.30 15.28 -4.72
N MET A 97 -8.80 16.50 -4.58
CA MET A 97 -7.94 17.67 -4.45
C MET A 97 -8.41 18.51 -3.24
N MET A 98 -8.02 18.08 -2.05
CA MET A 98 -8.18 18.87 -0.83
C MET A 98 -6.84 19.45 -0.41
N ALA A 99 -6.84 20.67 0.11
CA ALA A 99 -5.63 21.25 0.70
C ALA A 99 -5.37 20.59 2.05
N CYS A 100 -4.17 20.03 2.23
CA CYS A 100 -3.77 19.42 3.49
C CYS A 100 -2.24 19.35 3.62
N ASP A 101 -1.76 19.34 4.84
CA ASP A 101 -0.36 19.09 5.18
C ASP A 101 -0.08 17.58 5.15
N GLY A 102 0.04 17.05 3.95
CA GLY A 102 0.28 15.63 3.72
C GLY A 102 1.59 15.35 3.02
N ALA A 103 1.85 14.08 2.78
CA ALA A 103 3.05 13.64 2.06
C ALA A 103 2.76 13.42 0.57
N GLN A 104 3.65 13.84 -0.31
CA GLN A 104 3.49 13.76 -1.77
C GLN A 104 3.63 12.32 -2.32
N LEU A 105 3.10 11.31 -1.60
CA LEU A 105 3.21 9.90 -1.99
C LEU A 105 2.47 9.56 -3.29
N PRO A 106 1.25 10.09 -3.56
CA PRO A 106 0.62 9.91 -4.86
C PRO A 106 1.49 10.37 -6.03
N LEU A 107 2.18 11.51 -5.84
CA LEU A 107 3.07 12.07 -6.85
C LEU A 107 4.34 11.23 -7.00
N ALA A 108 4.91 10.74 -5.89
CA ALA A 108 6.09 9.89 -5.91
C ALA A 108 5.85 8.61 -6.73
N VAL A 109 4.68 7.96 -6.58
CA VAL A 109 4.31 6.78 -7.37
C VAL A 109 4.06 7.15 -8.84
N SER A 110 3.27 8.20 -9.09
CA SER A 110 2.91 8.60 -10.46
C SER A 110 4.12 9.03 -11.30
N ARG A 111 5.20 9.50 -10.66
CA ARG A 111 6.46 9.89 -11.30
C ARG A 111 7.56 8.86 -11.14
N GLY A 112 7.32 7.82 -10.34
CA GLY A 112 8.26 6.74 -10.12
C GLY A 112 8.57 6.00 -11.42
N THR A 113 9.85 5.82 -11.71
CA THR A 113 10.32 5.11 -12.90
C THR A 113 11.09 3.85 -12.56
N ARG A 114 11.50 3.71 -11.31
CA ARG A 114 12.22 2.55 -10.79
C ARG A 114 11.92 2.37 -9.31
N VAL A 115 11.92 1.12 -8.87
CA VAL A 115 11.82 0.76 -7.45
C VAL A 115 12.90 -0.23 -7.05
N GLU A 116 13.31 -0.10 -5.79
CA GLU A 116 14.17 -1.07 -5.10
C GLU A 116 13.49 -1.48 -3.81
N VAL A 117 13.45 -2.80 -3.56
CA VAL A 117 12.91 -3.35 -2.31
C VAL A 117 14.00 -4.15 -1.63
N ASP A 118 14.31 -3.77 -0.39
CA ASP A 118 15.26 -4.49 0.48
C ASP A 118 14.57 -4.76 1.83
N GLY A 119 14.14 -6.00 2.04
CA GLY A 119 13.36 -6.39 3.20
C GLY A 119 12.07 -5.58 3.32
N ASP A 120 11.98 -4.79 4.38
CA ASP A 120 10.83 -3.93 4.67
C ASP A 120 11.05 -2.46 4.24
N THR A 121 12.04 -2.22 3.40
CA THR A 121 12.30 -0.89 2.83
C THR A 121 11.99 -0.87 1.34
N LEU A 122 11.26 0.14 0.89
CA LEU A 122 10.98 0.45 -0.50
C LEU A 122 11.57 1.81 -0.84
N VAL A 123 12.34 1.89 -1.90
CA VAL A 123 12.80 3.16 -2.49
C VAL A 123 12.17 3.32 -3.86
N ILE A 124 11.48 4.44 -4.06
CA ILE A 124 10.90 4.83 -5.34
C ILE A 124 11.78 5.95 -5.91
N HIS A 125 12.33 5.72 -7.10
CA HIS A 125 13.16 6.67 -7.82
C HIS A 125 12.35 7.33 -8.95
N SER A 126 12.43 8.65 -9.04
CA SER A 126 11.87 9.43 -10.14
C SER A 126 13.01 9.94 -11.03
N SER A 127 12.97 9.59 -12.30
CA SER A 127 13.91 10.14 -13.28
C SER A 127 13.53 11.54 -13.76
N PHE A 128 12.30 11.99 -13.44
CA PHE A 128 11.79 13.30 -13.86
C PHE A 128 12.44 14.46 -13.10
N ASP A 129 12.60 14.32 -11.80
CA ASP A 129 13.13 15.33 -10.89
C ASP A 129 14.29 14.83 -10.02
N SER A 130 14.79 13.64 -10.30
CA SER A 130 15.88 12.97 -9.56
C SER A 130 15.58 12.83 -8.06
N THR A 131 14.30 12.71 -7.69
CA THR A 131 13.89 12.51 -6.31
C THR A 131 13.85 11.03 -5.96
N GLU A 132 14.12 10.74 -4.69
CA GLU A 132 13.98 9.42 -4.09
C GLU A 132 13.00 9.50 -2.92
N THR A 133 12.09 8.56 -2.86
CA THR A 133 11.15 8.44 -1.75
C THR A 133 11.37 7.10 -1.07
N THR A 134 11.83 7.13 0.17
CA THR A 134 12.05 5.94 0.99
C THR A 134 10.85 5.69 1.88
N LEU A 135 10.35 4.47 1.85
CA LEU A 135 9.17 4.01 2.59
C LEU A 135 9.52 2.75 3.37
N VAL A 136 8.80 2.51 4.45
CA VAL A 136 8.88 1.26 5.23
C VAL A 136 7.57 0.49 5.10
N ARG A 137 7.65 -0.83 5.17
CA ARG A 137 6.48 -1.70 5.12
C ARG A 137 5.60 -1.48 6.34
N SER A 138 4.33 -1.18 6.13
CA SER A 138 3.38 -1.06 7.22
C SER A 138 2.92 -2.45 7.68
N THR A 139 2.96 -2.68 9.00
CA THR A 139 2.31 -3.81 9.67
C THR A 139 0.97 -3.42 10.29
N ASP A 140 0.64 -2.13 10.25
CA ASP A 140 -0.63 -1.59 10.75
C ASP A 140 -1.75 -1.82 9.73
N SER A 141 -2.68 -2.71 10.05
CA SER A 141 -3.81 -3.06 9.18
C SER A 141 -4.83 -1.92 9.03
N THR A 142 -4.71 -0.86 9.83
CA THR A 142 -5.58 0.33 9.72
C THR A 142 -5.04 1.33 8.70
N VAL A 143 -3.81 1.14 8.21
CA VAL A 143 -3.20 1.98 7.19
C VAL A 143 -3.37 1.33 5.82
N GLY A 144 -3.78 2.10 4.85
CA GLY A 144 -3.95 1.62 3.47
C GLY A 144 -5.40 1.72 2.99
N PRO A 145 -5.68 1.21 1.79
CA PRO A 145 -7.02 1.28 1.19
C PRO A 145 -8.03 0.39 1.91
N GLN A 146 -7.55 -0.61 2.66
CA GLN A 146 -8.39 -1.59 3.32
C GLN A 146 -8.70 -1.12 4.74
N GLY A 147 -9.98 -0.92 5.05
CA GLY A 147 -10.45 -0.62 6.39
C GLY A 147 -10.74 0.86 6.67
N ARG A 148 -10.47 1.79 5.76
CA ARG A 148 -10.86 3.20 5.94
C ARG A 148 -11.91 3.62 4.93
N PRO A 149 -12.94 4.35 5.38
CA PRO A 149 -14.05 4.74 4.52
C PRO A 149 -13.70 5.88 3.55
N ILE A 150 -12.65 6.66 3.84
CA ILE A 150 -12.27 7.84 3.04
C ILE A 150 -11.87 7.40 1.64
N GLY A 151 -12.48 8.01 0.61
CA GLY A 151 -12.20 7.71 -0.78
C GLY A 151 -13.45 7.68 -1.64
N TYR A 152 -13.30 7.19 -2.86
CA TYR A 152 -14.36 7.09 -3.85
C TYR A 152 -14.81 5.64 -3.98
N TRP A 153 -16.08 5.41 -3.78
CA TRP A 153 -16.71 4.09 -3.70
C TRP A 153 -17.79 3.98 -4.77
N VAL A 154 -17.75 2.93 -5.58
CA VAL A 154 -18.70 2.75 -6.70
C VAL A 154 -19.32 1.36 -6.69
N GLU A 155 -20.57 1.25 -7.13
CA GLU A 155 -21.22 -0.03 -7.36
C GLU A 155 -20.64 -0.74 -8.58
N SER A 156 -20.39 0.00 -9.64
CA SER A 156 -19.83 -0.51 -10.89
C SER A 156 -19.15 0.60 -11.71
N ASN A 157 -18.52 0.23 -12.81
CA ASN A 157 -17.82 1.18 -13.70
C ASN A 157 -18.74 1.85 -14.74
N THR A 158 -20.05 1.82 -14.56
CA THR A 158 -20.99 2.51 -15.47
C THR A 158 -21.17 3.98 -15.04
N PRO A 159 -21.37 4.91 -15.98
CA PRO A 159 -21.48 6.35 -15.64
C PRO A 159 -22.65 6.70 -14.72
N THR A 160 -23.68 5.87 -14.66
CA THR A 160 -24.88 6.07 -13.85
C THR A 160 -24.90 5.19 -12.60
N ALA A 161 -23.81 4.47 -12.31
CA ALA A 161 -23.73 3.63 -11.11
C ALA A 161 -23.78 4.46 -9.84
N PRO A 162 -24.47 3.98 -8.80
CA PRO A 162 -24.38 4.56 -7.47
C PRO A 162 -22.94 4.69 -6.99
N PHE A 163 -22.64 5.82 -6.33
CA PHE A 163 -21.34 6.07 -5.75
C PHE A 163 -21.40 6.92 -4.48
N LEU A 164 -20.39 6.79 -3.64
CA LEU A 164 -20.10 7.69 -2.52
C LEU A 164 -18.66 8.20 -2.61
N SER A 165 -18.48 9.49 -2.38
CA SER A 165 -17.19 10.12 -2.12
C SER A 165 -17.15 10.49 -0.64
N ILE A 166 -16.41 9.75 0.15
CA ILE A 166 -16.22 9.96 1.60
C ILE A 166 -15.00 10.84 1.78
N GLN A 167 -15.15 11.98 2.42
CA GLN A 167 -14.11 12.98 2.61
C GLN A 167 -13.56 12.95 4.02
N ALA A 168 -12.29 13.30 4.18
CA ALA A 168 -11.61 13.32 5.47
C ALA A 168 -12.16 14.37 6.46
N ASP A 169 -12.83 15.40 5.95
CA ASP A 169 -13.45 16.46 6.75
C ASP A 169 -14.79 16.06 7.41
N GLY A 170 -15.15 14.78 7.34
CA GLY A 170 -16.40 14.26 7.89
C GLY A 170 -17.61 14.46 6.99
N ARG A 171 -17.42 14.86 5.74
CA ARG A 171 -18.50 15.00 4.75
C ARG A 171 -18.50 13.83 3.77
N TYR A 172 -19.64 13.62 3.16
CA TYR A 172 -19.73 12.79 1.98
C TYR A 172 -20.61 13.43 0.91
N SER A 173 -20.35 13.08 -0.33
CA SER A 173 -21.23 13.32 -1.47
C SER A 173 -21.40 12.04 -2.25
N GLY A 174 -22.47 11.93 -3.03
CA GLY A 174 -22.72 10.73 -3.81
C GLY A 174 -23.85 10.90 -4.80
N ASN A 175 -24.17 9.79 -5.43
CA ASN A 175 -25.31 9.68 -6.35
C ASN A 175 -25.88 8.27 -6.23
N ASP A 176 -27.21 8.15 -6.16
CA ASP A 176 -27.92 6.86 -6.07
C ASP A 176 -28.29 6.27 -7.46
N GLY A 177 -27.71 6.81 -8.51
CA GLY A 177 -28.05 6.49 -9.88
C GLY A 177 -29.07 7.50 -10.48
N CYS A 178 -29.68 8.32 -9.64
CA CYS A 178 -30.68 9.32 -10.02
C CYS A 178 -30.44 10.66 -9.30
N ASN A 179 -30.31 10.63 -7.99
CA ASN A 179 -30.24 11.81 -7.15
C ASN A 179 -28.83 12.05 -6.62
N VAL A 180 -28.46 13.32 -6.51
CA VAL A 180 -27.25 13.73 -5.81
C VAL A 180 -27.52 13.69 -4.31
N LEU A 181 -26.62 13.07 -3.57
CA LEU A 181 -26.64 12.90 -2.13
C LEU A 181 -25.53 13.72 -1.49
N THR A 182 -25.79 14.34 -0.36
CA THR A 182 -24.77 14.94 0.49
C THR A 182 -25.07 14.66 1.95
N GLY A 183 -24.05 14.69 2.79
CA GLY A 183 -24.23 14.49 4.21
C GLY A 183 -22.91 14.55 4.96
N SER A 184 -22.96 14.11 6.23
CA SER A 184 -21.78 13.92 7.05
C SER A 184 -21.64 12.46 7.45
N TRP A 185 -20.43 12.08 7.80
CA TRP A 185 -20.14 10.75 8.30
C TRP A 185 -19.24 10.81 9.53
N GLU A 186 -19.29 9.77 10.32
CA GLU A 186 -18.39 9.59 11.47
C GLU A 186 -17.96 8.13 11.58
N GLN A 187 -16.76 7.91 12.08
CA GLN A 187 -16.25 6.57 12.38
C GLN A 187 -16.94 6.05 13.63
N ALA A 188 -17.58 4.89 13.57
CA ALA A 188 -18.22 4.25 14.70
C ALA A 188 -17.30 3.23 15.39
N ASP A 189 -16.58 2.43 14.59
CA ASP A 189 -15.51 1.52 15.00
C ASP A 189 -14.51 1.36 13.84
N ASP A 190 -13.50 0.50 13.98
CA ASP A 190 -12.43 0.33 12.98
C ASP A 190 -12.92 -0.01 11.57
N GLU A 191 -14.09 -0.62 11.44
CA GLU A 191 -14.67 -1.03 10.16
C GLU A 191 -16.00 -0.35 9.84
N ALA A 192 -16.66 0.27 10.83
CA ALA A 192 -18.01 0.80 10.69
C ALA A 192 -18.05 2.32 10.67
N ILE A 193 -18.90 2.85 9.80
CA ILE A 193 -19.23 4.27 9.72
C ILE A 193 -20.71 4.48 9.89
N LEU A 194 -21.06 5.64 10.44
CA LEU A 194 -22.42 6.16 10.45
C LEU A 194 -22.52 7.27 9.40
N LEU A 195 -23.52 7.16 8.56
CA LEU A 195 -23.87 8.18 7.58
C LEU A 195 -25.05 8.98 8.11
N ARG A 196 -24.93 10.30 8.07
CA ARG A 196 -25.99 11.25 8.42
C ARG A 196 -26.43 11.96 7.15
N PRO A 197 -27.53 11.51 6.51
CA PRO A 197 -28.02 12.13 5.29
C PRO A 197 -28.31 13.63 5.50
N GLY A 198 -27.86 14.43 4.56
CA GLY A 198 -28.12 15.86 4.46
C GLY A 198 -29.08 16.20 3.32
N ALA A 199 -28.67 17.12 2.44
CA ALA A 199 -29.48 17.49 1.30
C ALA A 199 -29.41 16.42 0.19
N MET A 200 -30.53 16.20 -0.48
CA MET A 200 -30.68 15.30 -1.63
C MET A 200 -31.58 15.96 -2.68
N THR A 201 -31.27 15.75 -3.96
CA THR A 201 -32.24 16.05 -5.01
C THR A 201 -33.37 15.03 -4.98
N LEU A 202 -34.53 15.40 -5.47
CA LEU A 202 -35.73 14.54 -5.48
C LEU A 202 -36.23 14.38 -6.91
N MET A 203 -35.43 13.71 -7.72
CA MET A 203 -35.83 13.34 -9.10
C MET A 203 -36.48 11.96 -9.09
N ALA A 204 -37.48 11.79 -9.96
CA ALA A 204 -38.07 10.48 -10.25
C ALA A 204 -37.37 9.92 -11.49
N CYS A 205 -36.61 8.83 -11.32
CA CYS A 205 -35.96 8.12 -12.40
C CYS A 205 -36.58 6.72 -12.56
N GLU A 206 -37.27 6.50 -13.65
CA GLU A 206 -37.94 5.23 -13.91
C GLU A 206 -36.90 4.10 -14.08
N GLY A 207 -37.11 2.99 -13.37
CA GLY A 207 -36.24 1.81 -13.46
C GLY A 207 -34.91 1.91 -12.70
N VAL A 208 -34.68 2.99 -11.95
CA VAL A 208 -33.47 3.13 -11.11
C VAL A 208 -33.81 2.71 -9.69
N ASP A 209 -33.03 1.74 -9.18
CA ASP A 209 -33.08 1.38 -7.77
C ASP A 209 -32.26 2.40 -6.95
N GLN A 210 -32.94 3.23 -6.20
CA GLN A 210 -32.34 4.31 -5.41
C GLN A 210 -31.94 3.84 -3.99
N TRP A 211 -31.45 2.61 -3.86
CA TRP A 211 -31.16 1.98 -2.57
C TRP A 211 -30.16 2.78 -1.71
N LEU A 212 -29.21 3.48 -2.37
CA LEU A 212 -28.13 4.18 -1.67
C LEU A 212 -28.62 5.34 -0.82
N ASN A 213 -29.75 5.97 -1.14
CA ASN A 213 -30.29 7.07 -0.38
C ASN A 213 -30.88 6.65 1.00
N GLN A 214 -31.05 5.35 1.23
CA GLN A 214 -31.53 4.78 2.47
C GLN A 214 -30.40 4.36 3.42
N ALA A 215 -29.15 4.47 2.95
CA ALA A 215 -27.98 4.04 3.71
C ALA A 215 -27.69 4.99 4.87
N VAL A 216 -27.61 4.45 6.08
CA VAL A 216 -27.24 5.20 7.30
C VAL A 216 -26.06 4.57 8.02
N GLN A 217 -25.64 3.37 7.63
CA GLN A 217 -24.47 2.69 8.15
C GLN A 217 -23.68 2.05 7.01
N GLY A 218 -22.36 1.97 7.18
CA GLY A 218 -21.48 1.26 6.26
C GLY A 218 -20.44 0.45 7.03
N ARG A 219 -20.03 -0.69 6.47
CA ARG A 219 -18.87 -1.47 6.94
C ARG A 219 -17.90 -1.64 5.81
N VAL A 220 -16.63 -1.33 6.10
CA VAL A 220 -15.55 -1.43 5.11
C VAL A 220 -14.67 -2.63 5.45
N ARG A 221 -14.60 -3.59 4.50
CA ARG A 221 -13.72 -4.76 4.60
C ARG A 221 -13.13 -5.08 3.24
N ALA A 222 -11.82 -5.25 3.19
CA ALA A 222 -11.11 -5.67 1.98
C ALA A 222 -11.50 -4.86 0.71
N GLY A 223 -11.63 -3.53 0.84
CA GLY A 223 -11.98 -2.67 -0.29
C GLY A 223 -13.45 -2.71 -0.71
N VAL A 224 -14.32 -3.35 0.08
CA VAL A 224 -15.77 -3.38 -0.11
C VAL A 224 -16.47 -2.65 1.03
N MET A 225 -17.33 -1.69 0.71
CA MET A 225 -18.21 -1.02 1.65
C MET A 225 -19.62 -1.62 1.54
N THR A 226 -20.04 -2.35 2.56
CA THR A 226 -21.41 -2.86 2.67
C THR A 226 -22.26 -1.84 3.39
N LEU A 227 -23.33 -1.38 2.74
CA LEU A 227 -24.22 -0.33 3.24
C LEU A 227 -25.51 -0.91 3.77
N GLN A 228 -26.02 -0.31 4.86
CA GLN A 228 -27.17 -0.80 5.60
C GLN A 228 -28.14 0.34 5.92
N SER A 229 -29.42 -0.01 5.99
CA SER A 229 -30.51 0.84 6.48
C SER A 229 -30.51 0.97 8.00
N ALA A 230 -31.37 1.79 8.52
CA ALA A 230 -31.49 2.05 9.97
C ALA A 230 -31.88 0.81 10.80
N ASP A 231 -32.59 -0.14 10.22
CA ASP A 231 -32.94 -1.42 10.82
C ASP A 231 -31.87 -2.51 10.64
N GLY A 232 -30.73 -2.16 10.01
CA GLY A 232 -29.60 -3.06 9.80
C GLY A 232 -29.70 -3.97 8.57
N ALA A 233 -30.75 -3.79 7.74
CA ALA A 233 -30.85 -4.55 6.48
C ALA A 233 -29.74 -4.13 5.50
N VAL A 234 -29.09 -5.08 4.84
CA VAL A 234 -28.13 -4.79 3.79
C VAL A 234 -28.85 -4.27 2.56
N LEU A 235 -28.45 -3.10 2.12
CA LEU A 235 -29.03 -2.42 0.95
C LEU A 235 -28.22 -2.71 -0.32
N GLY A 236 -26.89 -2.66 -0.21
CA GLY A 236 -26.00 -2.87 -1.35
C GLY A 236 -24.53 -2.77 -0.95
N GLN A 237 -23.66 -2.85 -1.96
CA GLN A 237 -22.21 -2.80 -1.78
C GLN A 237 -21.59 -1.85 -2.80
N LEU A 238 -20.56 -1.15 -2.34
CA LEU A 238 -19.68 -0.33 -3.17
C LEU A 238 -18.25 -0.84 -3.04
N THR A 239 -17.48 -0.75 -4.10
CA THR A 239 -16.04 -1.08 -4.10
C THR A 239 -15.20 0.18 -4.13
N ALA A 240 -14.07 0.17 -3.44
CA ALA A 240 -13.10 1.26 -3.47
C ALA A 240 -12.52 1.42 -4.88
N ARG A 241 -12.32 2.67 -5.30
CA ARG A 241 -11.77 3.02 -6.60
C ARG A 241 -10.63 4.00 -6.49
#